data_7734300cad6f6d6f424e5c531f1a0dcc
#
_entry.id   7734300cad6f6d6f424e5c531f1a0dcc
#
_cell.length_a   1.000
_cell.length_b   1.000
_cell.length_c   1.000
_cell.angle_alpha   90.00
_cell.angle_beta   90.00
_cell.angle_gamma   90.00
#
_symmetry.space_group_name_H-M   'P 1'
#
loop_
_entity.id
_entity.type
_entity.pdbx_description
1 polymer ?
#
loop_
_entity_poly.entity_id
_entity_poly.type
_entity_poly.pdbx_seq_one_letter_code
_entity_poly.pdbx_strand_id
1 'polypeptide(L)'
;MCIRDRAKIVKFDSEARAAMIKGVDILANTVKVTLGPKGRNVVIDKSYGAPRSTKDGVTVAKEIDLEDKFENMGAQMVKEVASKTNDEAGDGTTTATILAQAIVKEGCKYVAAGMNPMDVRRGIESAVEHVKQKLISSAKKVKDSDEIAQVGTISANGDKEVGNMISKAMQKVGNEGVITVEEAKGIETELDVVEGMQFDRGYLSPYFITDGNKMVTDLENPFILLHEKKLTNLQPMVPLLEAVVQAGRPLMIISEAVSYTHLRAHETRHDLVCRLLLE
;
A
#
# COMPACT_ATOMS: atom_id res chain seq x y z
N MET A 1 23.41 -21.68 -8.59
CA MET A 1 22.99 -21.92 -9.98
C MET A 1 22.67 -20.56 -10.60
N CYS A 2 23.53 -20.07 -11.50
CA CYS A 2 23.43 -18.72 -12.04
C CYS A 2 22.24 -18.59 -12.97
N ILE A 3 21.29 -17.70 -12.61
CA ILE A 3 20.08 -17.38 -13.37
C ILE A 3 20.38 -16.64 -14.71
N ARG A 4 21.65 -16.41 -15.03
CA ARG A 4 22.08 -15.58 -16.17
C ARG A 4 22.05 -16.23 -17.55
N ASP A 5 21.84 -17.54 -17.68
CA ASP A 5 22.03 -18.27 -18.95
C ASP A 5 20.73 -18.77 -19.62
N ARG A 6 19.57 -18.19 -19.34
CA ARG A 6 18.39 -18.50 -20.14
C ARG A 6 18.34 -17.60 -21.36
N ALA A 7 18.39 -18.20 -22.56
CA ALA A 7 18.17 -17.51 -23.83
C ALA A 7 16.87 -16.71 -23.75
N LYS A 8 16.93 -15.44 -24.17
CA LYS A 8 15.74 -14.59 -24.24
C LYS A 8 14.91 -15.01 -25.44
N ILE A 9 13.62 -15.31 -25.23
CA ILE A 9 12.67 -15.58 -26.29
C ILE A 9 12.08 -14.23 -26.71
N VAL A 10 12.11 -13.92 -27.99
CA VAL A 10 11.55 -12.68 -28.54
C VAL A 10 10.37 -13.04 -29.44
N LYS A 11 9.22 -12.40 -29.20
CA LYS A 11 8.04 -12.49 -30.04
C LYS A 11 7.68 -11.09 -30.54
N PHE A 12 7.10 -11.01 -31.73
CA PHE A 12 6.78 -9.76 -32.41
C PHE A 12 5.31 -9.67 -32.75
N ASP A 13 4.84 -8.46 -32.97
CA ASP A 13 3.54 -8.11 -33.55
C ASP A 13 2.30 -8.76 -32.92
N SER A 14 1.49 -9.36 -33.78
CA SER A 14 0.19 -9.90 -33.41
C SER A 14 0.29 -11.09 -32.45
N GLU A 15 1.32 -11.92 -32.59
CA GLU A 15 1.52 -13.11 -31.75
C GLU A 15 1.84 -12.70 -30.29
N ALA A 16 2.75 -11.72 -30.13
CA ALA A 16 3.09 -11.22 -28.81
C ALA A 16 1.87 -10.56 -28.13
N ARG A 17 1.15 -9.71 -28.86
CA ARG A 17 -0.07 -9.06 -28.37
C ARG A 17 -1.15 -10.06 -27.97
N ALA A 18 -1.40 -11.06 -28.81
CA ALA A 18 -2.42 -12.09 -28.53
C ALA A 18 -2.11 -12.88 -27.26
N ALA A 19 -0.85 -13.28 -27.06
CA ALA A 19 -0.42 -13.97 -25.85
C ALA A 19 -0.61 -13.10 -24.60
N MET A 20 -0.19 -11.83 -24.67
CA MET A 20 -0.37 -10.89 -23.55
C MET A 20 -1.84 -10.64 -23.21
N ILE A 21 -2.71 -10.42 -24.22
CA ILE A 21 -4.16 -10.23 -24.04
C ILE A 21 -4.76 -11.48 -23.39
N LYS A 22 -4.35 -12.67 -23.81
CA LYS A 22 -4.82 -13.92 -23.22
C LYS A 22 -4.47 -14.00 -21.72
N GLY A 23 -3.26 -13.59 -21.33
CA GLY A 23 -2.87 -13.52 -19.93
C GLY A 23 -3.71 -12.51 -19.12
N VAL A 24 -3.96 -11.32 -19.69
CA VAL A 24 -4.87 -10.32 -19.14
C VAL A 24 -6.27 -10.90 -18.95
N ASP A 25 -6.79 -11.60 -19.96
CA ASP A 25 -8.13 -12.21 -19.92
C ASP A 25 -8.23 -13.30 -18.84
N ILE A 26 -7.22 -14.16 -18.72
CA ILE A 26 -7.21 -15.24 -17.70
C ILE A 26 -7.27 -14.64 -16.30
N LEU A 27 -6.38 -13.71 -15.98
CA LEU A 27 -6.34 -13.08 -14.66
C LEU A 27 -7.63 -12.32 -14.36
N ALA A 28 -8.04 -11.42 -15.26
CA ALA A 28 -9.21 -10.59 -15.04
C ALA A 28 -10.52 -11.41 -14.95
N ASN A 29 -10.68 -12.47 -15.74
CA ASN A 29 -11.84 -13.34 -15.65
C ASN A 29 -11.87 -14.14 -14.33
N THR A 30 -10.72 -14.54 -13.81
CA THR A 30 -10.63 -15.22 -12.50
C THR A 30 -11.02 -14.26 -11.37
N VAL A 31 -10.49 -13.03 -11.39
CA VAL A 31 -10.83 -12.02 -10.39
C VAL A 31 -12.30 -11.57 -10.51
N LYS A 32 -12.82 -11.46 -11.73
CA LYS A 32 -14.22 -11.06 -12.00
C LYS A 32 -15.27 -11.92 -11.32
N VAL A 33 -14.98 -13.19 -11.06
CA VAL A 33 -15.89 -14.12 -10.37
C VAL A 33 -16.23 -13.64 -8.97
N THR A 34 -15.35 -12.87 -8.33
CA THR A 34 -15.56 -12.35 -6.97
C THR A 34 -16.43 -11.09 -6.90
N LEU A 35 -16.74 -10.45 -8.05
CA LEU A 35 -17.40 -9.15 -8.09
C LEU A 35 -18.89 -9.21 -7.76
N GLY A 36 -19.33 -8.26 -6.94
CA GLY A 36 -20.72 -7.90 -6.71
C GLY A 36 -21.49 -8.87 -5.81
N PRO A 37 -22.82 -8.68 -5.68
CA PRO A 37 -23.64 -9.43 -4.73
C PRO A 37 -23.76 -10.93 -5.05
N LYS A 38 -23.52 -11.32 -6.30
CA LYS A 38 -23.43 -12.71 -6.74
C LYS A 38 -21.99 -13.24 -6.78
N GLY A 39 -21.03 -12.47 -6.28
CA GLY A 39 -19.63 -12.85 -6.25
C GLY A 39 -19.40 -14.15 -5.46
N ARG A 40 -18.53 -15.00 -6.00
CA ARG A 40 -18.18 -16.30 -5.44
C ARG A 40 -16.78 -16.26 -4.84
N ASN A 41 -16.55 -17.15 -3.89
CA ASN A 41 -15.21 -17.38 -3.40
C ASN A 41 -14.37 -18.11 -4.44
N VAL A 42 -13.11 -17.76 -4.51
CA VAL A 42 -12.08 -18.48 -5.28
C VAL A 42 -11.29 -19.33 -4.29
N VAL A 43 -11.09 -20.59 -4.63
CA VAL A 43 -10.24 -21.49 -3.85
C VAL A 43 -8.86 -21.52 -4.50
N ILE A 44 -7.85 -21.20 -3.72
CA ILE A 44 -6.46 -21.14 -4.14
C ILE A 44 -5.73 -22.30 -3.51
N ASP A 45 -5.07 -23.11 -4.33
CA ASP A 45 -4.19 -24.17 -3.87
C ASP A 45 -2.89 -23.58 -3.31
N LYS A 46 -2.39 -24.18 -2.23
CA LYS A 46 -1.12 -23.80 -1.63
C LYS A 46 -0.15 -24.96 -1.66
N SER A 47 1.11 -24.68 -1.98
CA SER A 47 2.18 -25.68 -1.95
C SER A 47 2.36 -26.35 -0.59
N TYR A 48 1.97 -25.66 0.50
CA TYR A 48 1.99 -26.16 1.87
C TYR A 48 0.75 -25.68 2.63
N GLY A 49 0.04 -26.59 3.26
CA GLY A 49 -1.15 -26.32 4.09
C GLY A 49 -2.46 -26.51 3.35
N ALA A 50 -3.55 -26.08 3.99
CA ALA A 50 -4.89 -26.19 3.43
C ALA A 50 -5.13 -25.14 2.32
N PRO A 51 -5.96 -25.46 1.30
CA PRO A 51 -6.36 -24.49 0.30
C PRO A 51 -7.00 -23.26 0.93
N ARG A 52 -6.68 -22.08 0.39
CA ARG A 52 -7.25 -20.81 0.88
C ARG A 52 -8.46 -20.43 0.06
N SER A 53 -9.59 -20.21 0.71
CA SER A 53 -10.79 -19.65 0.09
C SER A 53 -10.85 -18.13 0.35
N THR A 54 -10.98 -17.33 -0.71
CA THR A 54 -11.05 -15.87 -0.59
C THR A 54 -12.01 -15.27 -1.59
N LYS A 55 -12.55 -14.11 -1.26
CA LYS A 55 -13.36 -13.25 -2.13
C LYS A 55 -12.62 -11.97 -2.53
N ASP A 56 -11.46 -11.73 -1.94
CA ASP A 56 -10.65 -10.56 -2.19
C ASP A 56 -9.94 -10.65 -3.54
N GLY A 57 -10.21 -9.65 -4.40
CA GLY A 57 -9.68 -9.62 -5.76
C GLY A 57 -8.17 -9.45 -5.83
N VAL A 58 -7.56 -8.68 -4.92
CA VAL A 58 -6.10 -8.48 -4.93
C VAL A 58 -5.37 -9.75 -4.49
N THR A 59 -5.89 -10.46 -3.48
CA THR A 59 -5.33 -11.75 -3.04
C THR A 59 -5.39 -12.77 -4.17
N VAL A 60 -6.54 -12.88 -4.86
CA VAL A 60 -6.67 -13.77 -6.03
C VAL A 60 -5.69 -13.38 -7.13
N ALA A 61 -5.58 -12.08 -7.45
CA ALA A 61 -4.68 -11.62 -8.49
C ALA A 61 -3.21 -11.93 -8.19
N LYS A 62 -2.78 -11.78 -6.94
CA LYS A 62 -1.38 -12.03 -6.51
C LYS A 62 -0.95 -13.48 -6.64
N GLU A 63 -1.85 -14.43 -6.51
CA GLU A 63 -1.56 -15.88 -6.56
C GLU A 63 -1.56 -16.46 -7.98
N ILE A 64 -2.04 -15.70 -8.98
CA ILE A 64 -2.09 -16.20 -10.35
C ILE A 64 -0.73 -16.08 -11.03
N ASP A 65 -0.11 -17.21 -11.35
CA ASP A 65 1.07 -17.30 -12.19
C ASP A 65 0.81 -18.30 -13.34
N LEU A 66 1.15 -17.89 -14.57
CA LEU A 66 0.88 -18.66 -15.78
C LEU A 66 2.16 -19.31 -16.31
N GLU A 67 2.05 -20.50 -16.86
CA GLU A 67 3.18 -21.27 -17.39
C GLU A 67 3.83 -20.60 -18.62
N ASP A 68 3.01 -20.08 -19.54
CA ASP A 68 3.52 -19.33 -20.70
C ASP A 68 4.02 -17.95 -20.25
N LYS A 69 5.28 -17.65 -20.56
CA LYS A 69 5.95 -16.43 -20.14
C LYS A 69 5.29 -15.15 -20.68
N PHE A 70 4.76 -15.19 -21.91
CA PHE A 70 4.14 -14.03 -22.54
C PHE A 70 2.73 -13.81 -22.01
N GLU A 71 1.99 -14.88 -21.76
CA GLU A 71 0.71 -14.80 -21.07
C GLU A 71 0.92 -14.29 -19.64
N ASN A 72 1.95 -14.79 -18.94
CA ASN A 72 2.27 -14.34 -17.59
C ASN A 72 2.68 -12.85 -17.53
N MET A 73 3.39 -12.34 -18.55
CA MET A 73 3.69 -10.90 -18.63
C MET A 73 2.41 -10.06 -18.70
N GLY A 74 1.40 -10.48 -19.48
CA GLY A 74 0.09 -9.82 -19.52
C GLY A 74 -0.63 -9.87 -18.17
N ALA A 75 -0.62 -11.03 -17.52
CA ALA A 75 -1.18 -11.20 -16.19
C ALA A 75 -0.48 -10.31 -15.15
N GLN A 76 0.86 -10.24 -15.16
CA GLN A 76 1.63 -9.40 -14.25
C GLN A 76 1.31 -7.91 -14.38
N MET A 77 1.08 -7.40 -15.59
CA MET A 77 0.67 -6.00 -15.79
C MET A 77 -0.67 -5.69 -15.09
N VAL A 78 -1.64 -6.59 -15.17
CA VAL A 78 -2.93 -6.40 -14.49
C VAL A 78 -2.83 -6.64 -12.99
N LYS A 79 -1.95 -7.56 -12.55
CA LYS A 79 -1.62 -7.76 -11.15
C LYS A 79 -1.05 -6.48 -10.51
N GLU A 80 -0.21 -5.76 -11.23
CA GLU A 80 0.33 -4.47 -10.80
C GLU A 80 -0.78 -3.41 -10.65
N VAL A 81 -1.75 -3.36 -11.59
CA VAL A 81 -2.92 -2.48 -11.46
C VAL A 81 -3.71 -2.78 -10.19
N ALA A 82 -3.98 -4.06 -9.91
CA ALA A 82 -4.70 -4.46 -8.70
C ALA A 82 -3.93 -4.08 -7.42
N SER A 83 -2.62 -4.32 -7.39
CA SER A 83 -1.76 -3.98 -6.25
C SER A 83 -1.71 -2.47 -6.03
N LYS A 84 -1.47 -1.68 -7.07
CA LYS A 84 -1.44 -0.22 -6.98
C LYS A 84 -2.77 0.37 -6.52
N THR A 85 -3.90 -0.17 -6.99
CA THR A 85 -5.23 0.25 -6.53
C THR A 85 -5.42 -0.06 -5.04
N ASN A 86 -4.94 -1.21 -4.57
CA ASN A 86 -4.97 -1.58 -3.16
C ASN A 86 -4.13 -0.63 -2.30
N ASP A 87 -2.94 -0.28 -2.77
CA ASP A 87 -2.02 0.58 -2.00
C ASP A 87 -2.53 2.04 -1.93
N GLU A 88 -3.17 2.53 -2.99
CA GLU A 88 -3.69 3.91 -3.04
C GLU A 88 -5.08 4.07 -2.39
N ALA A 89 -5.98 3.09 -2.56
CA ALA A 89 -7.39 3.21 -2.16
C ALA A 89 -7.86 2.14 -1.17
N GLY A 90 -7.16 1.02 -1.03
CA GLY A 90 -7.54 -0.10 -0.17
C GLY A 90 -8.75 -0.90 -0.65
N ASP A 91 -9.49 -0.43 -1.65
CA ASP A 91 -10.69 -1.07 -2.19
C ASP A 91 -10.81 -0.85 -3.70
N GLY A 92 -11.77 -1.54 -4.35
CA GLY A 92 -12.02 -1.41 -5.78
C GLY A 92 -11.04 -2.17 -6.69
N THR A 93 -10.21 -3.04 -6.15
CA THR A 93 -9.20 -3.80 -6.89
C THR A 93 -9.78 -4.66 -8.01
N THR A 94 -10.90 -5.33 -7.75
CA THR A 94 -11.63 -6.13 -8.76
C THR A 94 -12.17 -5.25 -9.88
N THR A 95 -12.75 -4.09 -9.55
CA THR A 95 -13.27 -3.13 -10.54
C THR A 95 -12.15 -2.57 -11.40
N ALA A 96 -11.02 -2.18 -10.81
CA ALA A 96 -9.85 -1.68 -11.53
C ALA A 96 -9.29 -2.74 -12.49
N THR A 97 -9.21 -3.99 -12.06
CA THR A 97 -8.77 -5.14 -12.87
C THR A 97 -9.66 -5.33 -14.12
N ILE A 98 -10.98 -5.26 -13.94
CA ILE A 98 -11.95 -5.43 -15.05
C ILE A 98 -11.90 -4.24 -16.00
N LEU A 99 -11.76 -3.02 -15.48
CA LEU A 99 -11.58 -1.82 -16.31
C LEU A 99 -10.29 -1.89 -17.11
N ALA A 100 -9.19 -2.31 -16.50
CA ALA A 100 -7.92 -2.50 -17.19
C ALA A 100 -8.04 -3.52 -18.32
N GLN A 101 -8.70 -4.66 -18.08
CA GLN A 101 -8.99 -5.65 -19.12
C GLN A 101 -9.77 -5.04 -20.30
N ALA A 102 -10.84 -4.30 -20.00
CA ALA A 102 -11.69 -3.70 -21.02
C ALA A 102 -10.92 -2.67 -21.86
N ILE A 103 -10.16 -1.79 -21.22
CA ILE A 103 -9.36 -0.75 -21.89
C ILE A 103 -8.28 -1.39 -22.77
N VAL A 104 -7.54 -2.38 -22.27
CA VAL A 104 -6.50 -3.07 -23.05
C VAL A 104 -7.11 -3.80 -24.24
N LYS A 105 -8.20 -4.52 -24.03
CA LYS A 105 -8.85 -5.31 -25.07
C LYS A 105 -9.42 -4.45 -26.20
N GLU A 106 -10.10 -3.36 -25.85
CA GLU A 106 -10.62 -2.42 -26.84
C GLU A 106 -9.48 -1.64 -27.52
N GLY A 107 -8.52 -1.13 -26.76
CA GLY A 107 -7.36 -0.43 -27.31
C GLY A 107 -6.57 -1.26 -28.31
N CYS A 108 -6.35 -2.55 -28.02
CA CYS A 108 -5.66 -3.47 -28.92
C CYS A 108 -6.43 -3.73 -30.22
N LYS A 109 -7.77 -3.71 -30.20
CA LYS A 109 -8.58 -3.81 -31.44
C LYS A 109 -8.33 -2.64 -32.37
N TYR A 110 -8.30 -1.41 -31.86
CA TYR A 110 -8.02 -0.22 -32.66
C TYR A 110 -6.61 -0.21 -33.23
N VAL A 111 -5.64 -0.62 -32.43
CA VAL A 111 -4.24 -0.77 -32.90
C VAL A 111 -4.13 -1.84 -33.98
N ALA A 112 -4.82 -2.98 -33.83
CA ALA A 112 -4.87 -4.02 -34.85
C ALA A 112 -5.57 -3.56 -36.13
N ALA A 113 -6.53 -2.63 -36.05
CA ALA A 113 -7.19 -2.00 -37.19
C ALA A 113 -6.32 -0.90 -37.86
N GLY A 114 -5.09 -0.68 -37.42
CA GLY A 114 -4.14 0.25 -38.03
C GLY A 114 -4.15 1.66 -37.43
N MET A 115 -4.84 1.91 -36.33
CA MET A 115 -4.77 3.19 -35.63
C MET A 115 -3.39 3.37 -34.94
N ASN A 116 -2.90 4.61 -34.91
CA ASN A 116 -1.67 4.94 -34.22
C ASN A 116 -1.81 4.70 -32.71
N PRO A 117 -0.97 3.84 -32.08
CA PRO A 117 -1.05 3.55 -30.65
C PRO A 117 -0.92 4.79 -29.76
N MET A 118 -0.15 5.80 -30.20
CA MET A 118 0.05 7.02 -29.43
C MET A 118 -1.20 7.90 -29.41
N ASP A 119 -1.97 7.90 -30.48
CA ASP A 119 -3.23 8.65 -30.55
C ASP A 119 -4.31 7.96 -29.72
N VAL A 120 -4.36 6.61 -29.76
CA VAL A 120 -5.23 5.82 -28.87
C VAL A 120 -4.90 6.12 -27.41
N ARG A 121 -3.61 6.16 -27.03
CA ARG A 121 -3.17 6.50 -25.68
C ARG A 121 -3.64 7.90 -25.27
N ARG A 122 -3.43 8.92 -26.09
CA ARG A 122 -3.88 10.30 -25.80
C ARG A 122 -5.40 10.37 -25.61
N GLY A 123 -6.15 9.62 -26.41
CA GLY A 123 -7.60 9.52 -26.28
C GLY A 123 -8.01 8.91 -24.93
N ILE A 124 -7.35 7.83 -24.51
CA ILE A 124 -7.57 7.19 -23.20
C ILE A 124 -7.25 8.18 -22.06
N GLU A 125 -6.10 8.85 -22.09
CA GLU A 125 -5.69 9.81 -21.08
C GLU A 125 -6.70 10.97 -20.94
N SER A 126 -7.16 11.53 -22.08
CA SER A 126 -8.18 12.58 -22.08
C SER A 126 -9.52 12.10 -21.52
N ALA A 127 -9.95 10.91 -21.88
CA ALA A 127 -11.19 10.31 -21.36
C ALA A 127 -11.11 10.05 -19.84
N VAL A 128 -9.97 9.55 -19.36
CA VAL A 128 -9.73 9.28 -17.93
C VAL A 128 -9.82 10.58 -17.14
N GLU A 129 -9.19 11.66 -17.61
CA GLU A 129 -9.24 12.94 -16.89
C GLU A 129 -10.67 13.51 -16.82
N HIS A 130 -11.43 13.41 -17.91
CA HIS A 130 -12.83 13.84 -17.92
C HIS A 130 -13.70 13.01 -16.96
N VAL A 131 -13.53 11.67 -16.96
CA VAL A 131 -14.26 10.77 -16.05
C VAL A 131 -13.89 11.06 -14.60
N LYS A 132 -12.60 11.26 -14.31
CA LYS A 132 -12.12 11.61 -12.96
C LYS A 132 -12.78 12.88 -12.43
N GLN A 133 -12.81 13.95 -13.22
CA GLN A 133 -13.48 15.20 -12.83
C GLN A 133 -14.97 14.98 -12.57
N LYS A 134 -15.64 14.19 -13.40
CA LYS A 134 -17.06 13.86 -13.20
C LYS A 134 -17.30 13.05 -11.94
N LEU A 135 -16.44 12.07 -11.65
CA LEU A 135 -16.52 11.27 -10.43
C LEU A 135 -16.32 12.14 -9.18
N ILE A 136 -15.32 13.01 -9.17
CA ILE A 136 -15.09 13.95 -8.05
C ILE A 136 -16.29 14.85 -7.83
N SER A 137 -16.91 15.38 -8.90
CA SER A 137 -18.11 16.24 -8.80
C SER A 137 -19.35 15.49 -8.31
N SER A 138 -19.42 14.20 -8.53
CA SER A 138 -20.55 13.34 -8.12
C SER A 138 -20.33 12.66 -6.77
N ALA A 139 -19.10 12.69 -6.24
CA ALA A 139 -18.76 12.04 -4.99
C ALA A 139 -19.44 12.72 -3.80
N LYS A 140 -20.04 11.91 -2.93
CA LYS A 140 -20.61 12.34 -1.66
C LYS A 140 -19.56 12.17 -0.57
N LYS A 141 -19.29 13.23 0.18
CA LYS A 141 -18.42 13.16 1.37
C LYS A 141 -19.16 12.43 2.50
N VAL A 142 -18.54 11.41 3.03
CA VAL A 142 -19.01 10.68 4.22
C VAL A 142 -18.87 11.59 5.43
N LYS A 143 -19.95 11.74 6.22
CA LYS A 143 -19.99 12.62 7.40
C LYS A 143 -20.49 11.89 8.64
N ASP A 144 -21.39 10.94 8.47
CA ASP A 144 -22.09 10.29 9.57
C ASP A 144 -21.43 8.96 9.94
N SER A 145 -21.48 8.61 11.22
CA SER A 145 -20.97 7.35 11.74
C SER A 145 -21.61 6.13 11.08
N ASP A 146 -22.90 6.22 10.76
CA ASP A 146 -23.62 5.13 10.10
C ASP A 146 -23.15 4.95 8.65
N GLU A 147 -22.82 6.03 7.95
CA GLU A 147 -22.23 5.96 6.60
C GLU A 147 -20.84 5.33 6.65
N ILE A 148 -20.02 5.67 7.67
CA ILE A 148 -18.72 5.04 7.91
C ILE A 148 -18.86 3.54 8.15
N ALA A 149 -19.82 3.14 9.01
CA ALA A 149 -20.09 1.73 9.29
C ALA A 149 -20.54 0.97 8.04
N GLN A 150 -21.35 1.60 7.16
CA GLN A 150 -21.77 1.00 5.89
C GLN A 150 -20.61 0.79 4.94
N VAL A 151 -19.74 1.79 4.78
CA VAL A 151 -18.53 1.68 3.94
C VAL A 151 -17.60 0.61 4.49
N GLY A 152 -17.33 0.61 5.80
CA GLY A 152 -16.52 -0.42 6.45
C GLY A 152 -17.10 -1.83 6.30
N THR A 153 -18.43 -1.97 6.40
CA THR A 153 -19.11 -3.25 6.17
C THR A 153 -18.95 -3.75 4.74
N ILE A 154 -19.02 -2.87 3.74
CA ILE A 154 -18.84 -3.22 2.33
C ILE A 154 -17.38 -3.65 2.09
N SER A 155 -16.41 -2.90 2.58
CA SER A 155 -14.99 -3.24 2.47
C SER A 155 -14.62 -4.55 3.19
N ALA A 156 -15.30 -4.86 4.29
CA ALA A 156 -15.17 -6.13 5.02
C ALA A 156 -15.99 -7.28 4.43
N ASN A 157 -16.38 -7.22 3.14
CA ASN A 157 -17.18 -8.24 2.45
C ASN A 157 -18.55 -8.54 3.11
N GLY A 158 -19.16 -7.57 3.75
CA GLY A 158 -20.49 -7.66 4.36
C GLY A 158 -20.48 -7.96 5.86
N ASP A 159 -19.33 -7.97 6.49
CA ASP A 159 -19.20 -8.13 7.93
C ASP A 159 -19.57 -6.82 8.67
N LYS A 160 -20.71 -6.86 9.33
CA LYS A 160 -21.25 -5.71 10.07
C LYS A 160 -20.50 -5.44 11.38
N GLU A 161 -19.91 -6.46 11.99
CA GLU A 161 -19.18 -6.31 13.25
C GLU A 161 -17.91 -5.51 13.01
N VAL A 162 -17.16 -5.88 11.96
CA VAL A 162 -15.98 -5.13 11.53
C VAL A 162 -16.34 -3.70 11.12
N GLY A 163 -17.41 -3.50 10.34
CA GLY A 163 -17.86 -2.17 9.96
C GLY A 163 -18.22 -1.27 11.15
N ASN A 164 -18.92 -1.80 12.13
CA ASN A 164 -19.24 -1.08 13.36
C ASN A 164 -18.00 -0.79 14.21
N MET A 165 -17.04 -1.68 14.25
CA MET A 165 -15.80 -1.49 14.97
C MET A 165 -14.96 -0.37 14.36
N ILE A 166 -14.83 -0.35 13.03
CA ILE A 166 -14.17 0.75 12.30
C ILE A 166 -14.87 2.09 12.57
N SER A 167 -16.21 2.12 12.54
CA SER A 167 -16.97 3.33 12.84
C SER A 167 -16.71 3.83 14.26
N LYS A 168 -16.68 2.94 15.25
CA LYS A 168 -16.33 3.28 16.64
C LYS A 168 -14.89 3.79 16.77
N ALA A 169 -13.96 3.20 16.05
CA ALA A 169 -12.57 3.64 16.01
C ALA A 169 -12.49 5.07 15.46
N MET A 170 -13.11 5.32 14.30
CA MET A 170 -13.17 6.66 13.68
C MET A 170 -13.80 7.72 14.57
N GLN A 171 -14.83 7.37 15.33
CA GLN A 171 -15.44 8.30 16.30
C GLN A 171 -14.45 8.72 17.40
N LYS A 172 -13.57 7.82 17.83
CA LYS A 172 -12.60 8.09 18.89
C LYS A 172 -11.37 8.84 18.37
N VAL A 173 -10.83 8.48 17.21
CA VAL A 173 -9.59 9.08 16.67
C VAL A 173 -9.85 10.26 15.73
N GLY A 174 -11.09 10.43 15.24
CA GLY A 174 -11.45 11.48 14.28
C GLY A 174 -11.08 11.15 12.85
N ASN A 175 -11.43 12.05 11.92
CA ASN A 175 -11.24 11.82 10.48
C ASN A 175 -9.78 11.82 10.02
N GLU A 176 -8.87 12.35 10.81
CA GLU A 176 -7.43 12.40 10.52
C GLU A 176 -6.64 11.32 11.27
N GLY A 177 -7.36 10.50 12.07
CA GLY A 177 -6.73 9.42 12.81
C GLY A 177 -6.33 8.25 11.92
N VAL A 178 -5.26 7.58 12.30
CA VAL A 178 -4.76 6.37 11.63
C VAL A 178 -5.36 5.15 12.32
N ILE A 179 -5.93 4.24 11.54
CA ILE A 179 -6.43 2.95 12.01
C ILE A 179 -5.54 1.85 11.41
N THR A 180 -4.87 1.10 12.28
CA THR A 180 -4.09 -0.09 11.89
C THR A 180 -4.83 -1.35 12.31
N VAL A 181 -4.64 -2.42 11.55
CA VAL A 181 -5.22 -3.74 11.84
C VAL A 181 -4.06 -4.71 12.02
N GLU A 182 -4.00 -5.33 13.19
CA GLU A 182 -2.96 -6.31 13.53
C GLU A 182 -3.61 -7.64 13.95
N GLU A 183 -2.88 -8.74 13.79
CA GLU A 183 -3.32 -10.04 14.30
C GLU A 183 -3.30 -10.04 15.84
N ALA A 184 -4.48 -10.22 16.46
CA ALA A 184 -4.56 -10.35 17.91
C ALA A 184 -3.93 -11.67 18.38
N LYS A 185 -3.32 -11.66 19.55
CA LYS A 185 -2.83 -12.89 20.21
C LYS A 185 -3.97 -13.71 20.84
N GLY A 186 -5.15 -13.09 21.00
CA GLY A 186 -6.35 -13.67 21.55
C GLY A 186 -7.35 -14.15 20.49
N ILE A 187 -8.46 -14.75 20.96
CA ILE A 187 -9.54 -15.19 20.08
C ILE A 187 -10.54 -14.06 19.82
N GLU A 188 -10.61 -13.09 20.71
CA GLU A 188 -11.54 -11.97 20.62
C GLU A 188 -10.91 -10.80 19.87
N THR A 189 -11.73 -10.06 19.12
CA THR A 189 -11.29 -8.86 18.43
C THR A 189 -11.38 -7.67 19.41
N GLU A 190 -10.25 -7.02 19.64
CA GLU A 190 -10.13 -5.90 20.55
C GLU A 190 -9.92 -4.59 19.78
N LEU A 191 -10.36 -3.48 20.33
CA LEU A 191 -10.17 -2.13 19.82
C LEU A 191 -9.37 -1.32 20.83
N ASP A 192 -8.08 -1.16 20.58
CA ASP A 192 -7.21 -0.31 21.38
C ASP A 192 -7.12 1.09 20.75
N VAL A 193 -7.20 2.11 21.60
CA VAL A 193 -7.07 3.51 21.18
C VAL A 193 -5.88 4.12 21.89
N VAL A 194 -4.90 4.55 21.10
CA VAL A 194 -3.70 5.22 21.59
C VAL A 194 -3.81 6.71 21.31
N GLU A 195 -3.58 7.52 22.32
CA GLU A 195 -3.49 8.97 22.14
C GLU A 195 -2.10 9.29 21.58
N GLY A 196 -2.06 9.68 20.31
CA GLY A 196 -0.82 9.91 19.58
C GLY A 196 -0.70 9.03 18.34
N MET A 197 0.50 8.65 17.97
CA MET A 197 0.80 7.83 16.81
C MET A 197 1.72 6.68 17.21
N GLN A 198 1.34 5.45 16.85
CA GLN A 198 2.15 4.26 17.06
C GLN A 198 2.85 3.88 15.75
N PHE A 199 4.12 3.55 15.84
CA PHE A 199 4.93 3.08 14.73
C PHE A 199 5.33 1.62 14.96
N ASP A 200 5.39 0.82 13.89
CA ASP A 200 5.74 -0.60 13.95
C ASP A 200 7.20 -0.85 14.34
N ARG A 201 8.06 0.14 14.14
CA ARG A 201 9.49 0.05 14.45
C ARG A 201 9.87 1.03 15.56
N GLY A 202 10.67 0.54 16.48
CA GLY A 202 11.20 1.34 17.57
C GLY A 202 12.49 2.09 17.19
N TYR A 203 13.34 2.32 18.18
CA TYR A 203 14.62 3.02 18.00
C TYR A 203 15.60 2.23 17.13
N LEU A 204 16.41 2.94 16.36
CA LEU A 204 17.40 2.38 15.43
C LEU A 204 18.54 1.62 16.11
N SER A 205 18.88 1.98 17.32
CA SER A 205 20.05 1.45 18.01
C SER A 205 19.84 1.40 19.53
N PRO A 206 20.34 0.36 20.19
CA PRO A 206 20.33 0.26 21.64
C PRO A 206 21.00 1.44 22.38
N TYR A 207 21.82 2.23 21.69
CA TYR A 207 22.44 3.43 22.26
C TYR A 207 21.46 4.56 22.57
N PHE A 208 20.24 4.51 22.02
CA PHE A 208 19.18 5.50 22.26
C PHE A 208 18.24 5.13 23.41
N ILE A 209 18.53 4.03 24.11
CA ILE A 209 17.76 3.58 25.27
C ILE A 209 18.02 4.52 26.45
N THR A 210 16.94 5.05 27.02
CA THR A 210 17.01 5.87 28.24
C THR A 210 16.90 5.02 29.51
N ASP A 211 16.15 3.91 29.47
CA ASP A 211 16.02 2.93 30.56
C ASP A 211 16.54 1.55 30.11
N GLY A 212 17.77 1.22 30.51
CA GLY A 212 18.41 -0.04 30.15
C GLY A 212 17.75 -1.30 30.74
N ASN A 213 16.99 -1.17 31.84
CA ASN A 213 16.31 -2.32 32.43
C ASN A 213 15.06 -2.74 31.67
N LYS A 214 14.33 -1.75 31.17
CA LYS A 214 13.08 -1.96 30.40
C LYS A 214 13.33 -1.99 28.90
N MET A 215 14.54 -1.66 28.44
CA MET A 215 14.87 -1.51 27.01
C MET A 215 13.92 -0.53 26.30
N VAL A 216 13.58 0.58 26.95
CA VAL A 216 12.64 1.59 26.48
C VAL A 216 13.34 2.94 26.35
N THR A 217 12.90 3.73 25.40
CA THR A 217 13.27 5.13 25.28
C THR A 217 12.06 5.98 25.64
N ASP A 218 12.15 6.70 26.75
CA ASP A 218 11.14 7.61 27.23
C ASP A 218 11.68 9.05 27.19
N LEU A 219 10.96 9.93 26.50
CA LEU A 219 11.36 11.32 26.29
C LEU A 219 10.27 12.25 26.77
N GLU A 220 10.55 13.01 27.81
CA GLU A 220 9.61 14.01 28.31
C GLU A 220 9.66 15.29 27.47
N ASN A 221 8.52 15.66 26.91
CA ASN A 221 8.32 16.91 26.17
C ASN A 221 9.38 17.17 25.06
N PRO A 222 9.62 16.22 24.14
CA PRO A 222 10.64 16.33 23.12
C PRO A 222 10.30 17.37 22.04
N PHE A 223 11.34 17.94 21.42
CA PHE A 223 11.18 18.53 20.10
C PHE A 223 11.07 17.43 19.06
N ILE A 224 10.18 17.58 18.07
CA ILE A 224 9.99 16.60 17.00
C ILE A 224 10.41 17.23 15.69
N LEU A 225 11.41 16.63 15.03
CA LEU A 225 11.82 16.98 13.67
C LEU A 225 11.23 15.94 12.69
N LEU A 226 10.36 16.40 11.81
CA LEU A 226 9.82 15.60 10.70
C LEU A 226 10.59 15.94 9.43
N HIS A 227 11.14 14.94 8.75
CA HIS A 227 11.89 15.13 7.52
C HIS A 227 11.63 13.99 6.54
N GLU A 228 11.05 14.29 5.39
CA GLU A 228 10.68 13.31 4.36
C GLU A 228 11.85 12.60 3.70
N LYS A 229 13.02 13.27 3.62
CA LYS A 229 14.16 12.76 2.87
C LYS A 229 15.18 12.10 3.77
N LYS A 230 16.02 11.26 3.17
CA LYS A 230 17.15 10.65 3.86
C LYS A 230 18.10 11.70 4.42
N LEU A 231 18.38 11.63 5.72
CA LEU A 231 19.35 12.49 6.40
C LEU A 231 20.75 11.87 6.26
N THR A 232 21.53 12.38 5.31
CA THR A 232 22.90 11.90 5.02
C THR A 232 23.99 12.87 5.48
N ASN A 233 23.64 14.13 5.73
CA ASN A 233 24.60 15.17 6.08
C ASN A 233 24.17 15.86 7.39
N LEU A 234 25.10 15.97 8.33
CA LEU A 234 24.87 16.61 9.62
C LEU A 234 24.97 18.14 9.56
N GLN A 235 25.74 18.68 8.62
CA GLN A 235 26.01 20.11 8.53
C GLN A 235 24.79 21.03 8.51
N PRO A 236 23.74 20.74 7.73
CA PRO A 236 22.50 21.53 7.73
C PRO A 236 21.74 21.45 9.07
N MET A 237 21.98 20.41 9.87
CA MET A 237 21.29 20.21 11.14
C MET A 237 21.99 20.88 12.32
N VAL A 238 23.25 21.28 12.17
CA VAL A 238 24.05 21.87 13.28
C VAL A 238 23.33 23.05 13.93
N PRO A 239 22.79 24.03 13.21
CA PRO A 239 22.08 25.15 13.85
C PRO A 239 20.86 24.73 14.65
N LEU A 240 20.12 23.69 14.14
CA LEU A 240 18.97 23.12 14.87
C LEU A 240 19.43 22.43 16.15
N LEU A 241 20.49 21.63 16.06
CA LEU A 241 21.03 20.91 17.21
C LEU A 241 21.55 21.87 18.29
N GLU A 242 22.20 22.95 17.91
CA GLU A 242 22.64 24.01 18.82
C GLU A 242 21.46 24.66 19.57
N ALA A 243 20.37 24.98 18.82
CA ALA A 243 19.17 25.54 19.41
C ALA A 243 18.49 24.57 20.39
N VAL A 244 18.44 23.27 20.04
CA VAL A 244 17.90 22.21 20.91
C VAL A 244 18.73 22.08 22.19
N VAL A 245 20.05 22.08 22.06
CA VAL A 245 20.96 22.05 23.23
C VAL A 245 20.76 23.25 24.16
N GLN A 246 20.63 24.46 23.56
CA GLN A 246 20.36 25.66 24.35
C GLN A 246 19.00 25.61 25.08
N ALA A 247 18.01 24.98 24.46
CA ALA A 247 16.69 24.81 25.09
C ALA A 247 16.63 23.72 26.16
N GLY A 248 17.66 22.84 26.24
CA GLY A 248 17.77 21.79 27.27
C GLY A 248 16.68 20.73 27.18
N ARG A 249 16.08 20.49 25.98
CA ARG A 249 15.02 19.52 25.76
C ARG A 249 15.47 18.42 24.80
N PRO A 250 15.00 17.18 24.97
CA PRO A 250 15.33 16.10 24.04
C PRO A 250 14.79 16.38 22.63
N LEU A 251 15.45 15.82 21.61
CA LEU A 251 15.05 15.90 20.20
C LEU A 251 14.72 14.51 19.69
N MET A 252 13.55 14.39 19.10
CA MET A 252 13.11 13.21 18.37
C MET A 252 13.13 13.52 16.87
N ILE A 253 13.79 12.67 16.09
CA ILE A 253 13.89 12.83 14.64
C ILE A 253 13.15 11.69 13.97
N ILE A 254 12.19 12.03 13.11
CA ILE A 254 11.44 11.07 12.28
C ILE A 254 11.78 11.37 10.82
N SER A 255 12.43 10.41 10.14
CA SER A 255 12.82 10.55 8.74
C SER A 255 12.83 9.19 8.03
N GLU A 256 12.74 9.19 6.70
CA GLU A 256 12.74 7.98 5.86
C GLU A 256 13.97 7.10 6.09
N ALA A 257 15.16 7.69 6.16
CA ALA A 257 16.37 6.97 6.54
C ALA A 257 17.41 7.94 7.10
N VAL A 258 18.25 7.44 8.00
CA VAL A 258 19.35 8.23 8.57
C VAL A 258 20.67 7.48 8.43
N SER A 259 21.69 8.18 7.91
CA SER A 259 23.04 7.61 7.82
C SER A 259 23.72 7.64 9.19
N TYR A 260 24.04 6.45 9.68
CA TYR A 260 24.53 6.20 11.05
C TYR A 260 25.91 6.78 11.34
N THR A 261 26.76 6.89 10.33
CA THR A 261 28.19 7.16 10.52
C THR A 261 28.51 8.56 11.02
N HIS A 262 27.66 9.55 10.74
CA HIS A 262 27.93 10.94 11.10
C HIS A 262 27.33 11.40 12.44
N LEU A 263 26.37 10.66 12.98
CA LEU A 263 25.72 11.01 14.25
C LEU A 263 26.47 10.46 15.46
N ARG A 264 27.27 9.41 15.27
CA ARG A 264 28.09 8.83 16.34
C ARG A 264 29.20 9.75 16.85
N ALA A 265 29.63 10.71 16.06
CA ALA A 265 30.68 11.65 16.41
C ALA A 265 30.26 12.71 17.45
N HIS A 266 28.97 12.89 17.70
CA HIS A 266 28.44 13.86 18.67
C HIS A 266 27.86 13.24 19.94
N GLU A 267 28.00 11.93 20.15
CA GLU A 267 27.44 11.19 21.30
C GLU A 267 28.19 11.36 22.63
N THR A 268 29.01 12.34 22.77
CA THR A 268 29.72 12.58 24.04
C THR A 268 28.89 13.29 25.11
N ARG A 269 27.61 13.60 24.83
CA ARG A 269 26.67 14.11 25.84
C ARG A 269 25.41 13.27 25.88
N HIS A 270 25.07 12.75 27.05
CA HIS A 270 23.96 11.85 27.34
C HIS A 270 22.55 12.42 27.08
N ASP A 271 22.40 13.65 26.60
CA ASP A 271 21.16 14.40 26.61
C ASP A 271 20.54 14.55 25.22
N LEU A 272 21.10 13.94 24.18
CA LEU A 272 20.68 14.20 22.82
C LEU A 272 20.33 12.91 22.05
N VAL A 273 19.11 12.87 21.57
CA VAL A 273 18.59 12.13 20.42
C VAL A 273 18.01 10.74 20.64
N CYS A 274 16.72 10.66 20.62
CA CYS A 274 15.96 9.45 20.28
C CYS A 274 15.44 9.51 18.84
N ARG A 275 15.39 8.37 18.17
CA ARG A 275 14.98 8.25 16.78
C ARG A 275 13.92 7.18 16.57
N LEU A 276 12.94 7.52 15.74
CA LEU A 276 12.06 6.56 15.08
C LEU A 276 12.26 6.67 13.57
N LEU A 277 12.40 5.55 12.88
CA LEU A 277 12.43 5.44 11.44
C LEU A 277 11.07 4.95 10.95
N LEU A 278 10.60 5.58 9.88
CA LEU A 278 9.56 5.06 9.00
C LEU A 278 10.24 4.59 7.70
N GLU A 279 10.09 3.32 7.33
CA GLU A 279 10.27 2.81 5.97
C GLU A 279 8.92 2.66 5.30
#